data_751e015e1c47e1f59450332b933df172
#
_entry.id   751e015e1c47e1f59450332b933df172
#
_cell.length_a   1.000
_cell.length_b   1.000
_cell.length_c   1.000
_cell.angle_alpha   90.00
_cell.angle_beta   90.00
_cell.angle_gamma   90.00
#
_symmetry.space_group_name_H-M   'P 1'
#
loop_
_entity.id
_entity.type
_entity.pdbx_description
1 polymer ?
#
loop_
_entity_poly.entity_id
_entity_poly.type
_entity_poly.pdbx_seq_one_letter_code
_entity_poly.pdbx_strand_id
1 'polypeptide(L)'
;MGDMFRQDDANYGSANFPAPRDFQTRAHEQLRAGVRANHRAQLVMAPTGAGKSYLGMRVIHEALVRGRSAMFVCDRTTLINQTSEVADQYGLSAHGIIQANHWRVDRSAKFQIASCQTLARRGWPDVDVIVIDEAHTQYKAWTDHVQTTRAVVIGLSATPFSPGLGKIFSNIVNAATMHDLTEAGVLVPMKVYSCTKVDMRGAEVKGGEWTDRAAEERGMEI
;
A
#
# COMPACT_ATOMS: atom_id res chain seq x y z
N MET A 1 -35.50 18.51 -3.65
CA MET A 1 -34.76 17.26 -3.47
C MET A 1 -33.56 17.23 -4.43
N GLY A 2 -32.72 18.25 -4.40
CA GLY A 2 -31.74 18.51 -5.46
C GLY A 2 -30.43 19.17 -5.03
N ASP A 3 -30.09 19.28 -3.73
CA ASP A 3 -28.90 20.04 -3.34
C ASP A 3 -27.96 19.34 -2.33
N MET A 4 -28.26 18.09 -1.95
CA MET A 4 -27.47 17.35 -0.95
C MET A 4 -26.23 16.64 -1.51
N PHE A 5 -26.07 16.59 -2.83
CA PHE A 5 -24.97 15.86 -3.52
C PHE A 5 -23.85 16.76 -4.07
N ARG A 6 -23.98 18.08 -4.04
CA ARG A 6 -22.97 19.00 -4.59
C ARG A 6 -21.91 19.47 -3.59
N GLN A 7 -22.14 19.33 -2.29
CA GLN A 7 -21.20 19.82 -1.28
C GLN A 7 -20.02 18.87 -1.06
N ASP A 8 -20.19 17.56 -1.27
CA ASP A 8 -19.14 16.57 -1.11
C ASP A 8 -18.10 16.56 -2.25
N ASP A 9 -18.52 16.86 -3.49
CA ASP A 9 -17.62 16.83 -4.65
C ASP A 9 -16.64 18.01 -4.66
N ALA A 10 -17.01 19.14 -4.07
CA ALA A 10 -16.15 20.32 -3.97
C ALA A 10 -14.95 20.11 -3.02
N ASN A 11 -15.07 19.22 -2.05
CA ASN A 11 -14.06 19.04 -1.00
C ASN A 11 -12.86 18.19 -1.46
N TYR A 12 -13.00 17.35 -2.50
CA TYR A 12 -11.92 16.53 -3.05
C TYR A 12 -11.30 17.11 -4.32
N GLY A 13 -11.92 18.09 -4.95
CA GLY A 13 -11.43 18.73 -6.19
C GLY A 13 -10.18 19.59 -6.01
N SER A 14 -9.89 20.04 -4.78
CA SER A 14 -8.76 20.91 -4.44
C SER A 14 -7.57 20.15 -3.81
N ALA A 15 -7.39 18.89 -4.16
CA ALA A 15 -6.28 18.07 -3.63
C ALA A 15 -4.91 18.70 -3.90
N ASN A 16 -4.07 18.73 -2.87
CA ASN A 16 -2.75 19.36 -2.89
C ASN A 16 -1.65 18.31 -3.10
N PHE A 17 -1.72 17.56 -4.20
CA PHE A 17 -0.67 16.61 -4.53
C PHE A 17 0.54 17.33 -5.14
N PRO A 18 1.77 16.97 -4.75
CA PRO A 18 2.96 17.40 -5.48
C PRO A 18 2.92 16.85 -6.92
N ALA A 19 3.65 17.48 -7.82
CA ALA A 19 3.78 16.99 -9.19
C ALA A 19 4.25 15.53 -9.18
N PRO A 20 3.58 14.63 -9.94
CA PRO A 20 4.00 13.25 -10.01
C PRO A 20 5.36 13.13 -10.71
N ARG A 21 6.16 12.21 -10.25
CA ARG A 21 7.34 11.77 -11.01
C ARG A 21 6.90 10.95 -12.21
N ASP A 22 7.70 10.89 -13.27
CA ASP A 22 7.36 10.19 -14.52
C ASP A 22 6.96 8.73 -14.28
N PHE A 23 7.67 8.03 -13.42
CA PHE A 23 7.34 6.63 -13.10
C PHE A 23 6.01 6.49 -12.33
N GLN A 24 5.64 7.49 -11.52
CA GLN A 24 4.36 7.50 -10.83
C GLN A 24 3.21 7.75 -11.82
N THR A 25 3.41 8.63 -12.78
CA THR A 25 2.46 8.85 -13.87
C THR A 25 2.24 7.57 -14.67
N ARG A 26 3.33 6.93 -15.12
CA ARG A 26 3.24 5.64 -15.85
C ARG A 26 2.53 4.55 -15.03
N ALA A 27 2.85 4.42 -13.75
CA ALA A 27 2.21 3.43 -12.88
C ALA A 27 0.69 3.68 -12.78
N HIS A 28 0.27 4.93 -12.64
CA HIS A 28 -1.15 5.31 -12.64
C HIS A 28 -1.86 4.97 -13.95
N GLU A 29 -1.24 5.25 -15.09
CA GLU A 29 -1.78 4.92 -16.40
C GLU A 29 -1.92 3.40 -16.59
N GLN A 30 -0.92 2.62 -16.15
CA GLN A 30 -0.98 1.17 -16.19
C GLN A 30 -2.09 0.60 -15.29
N LEU A 31 -2.29 1.15 -14.09
CA LEU A 31 -3.39 0.77 -13.21
C LEU A 31 -4.75 1.03 -13.87
N ARG A 32 -4.95 2.20 -14.48
CA ARG A 32 -6.17 2.53 -15.21
C ARG A 32 -6.38 1.59 -16.41
N ALA A 33 -5.32 1.27 -17.15
CA ALA A 33 -5.38 0.31 -18.26
C ALA A 33 -5.77 -1.08 -17.74
N GLY A 34 -5.21 -1.52 -16.62
CA GLY A 34 -5.57 -2.77 -15.97
C GLY A 34 -7.05 -2.83 -15.57
N VAL A 35 -7.59 -1.76 -14.98
CA VAL A 35 -9.04 -1.70 -14.66
C VAL A 35 -9.89 -1.80 -15.93
N ARG A 36 -9.53 -1.12 -17.02
CA ARG A 36 -10.24 -1.24 -18.31
C ARG A 36 -10.15 -2.65 -18.90
N ALA A 37 -9.07 -3.37 -18.63
CA ALA A 37 -8.87 -4.77 -19.02
C ALA A 37 -9.51 -5.78 -18.04
N ASN A 38 -10.38 -5.30 -17.13
CA ASN A 38 -11.07 -6.08 -16.10
C ASN A 38 -10.15 -6.72 -15.03
N HIS A 39 -8.94 -6.20 -14.83
CA HIS A 39 -8.12 -6.56 -13.68
C HIS A 39 -8.62 -5.83 -12.44
N ARG A 40 -9.56 -6.45 -11.72
CA ARG A 40 -10.17 -5.87 -10.51
C ARG A 40 -9.17 -5.76 -9.35
N ALA A 41 -8.30 -6.75 -9.20
CA ALA A 41 -7.26 -6.75 -8.18
C ALA A 41 -5.89 -6.64 -8.85
N GLN A 42 -5.13 -5.59 -8.53
CA GLN A 42 -3.83 -5.29 -9.13
C GLN A 42 -2.80 -5.02 -8.04
N LEU A 43 -1.56 -5.44 -8.25
CA LEU A 43 -0.46 -5.24 -7.34
C LEU A 43 0.53 -4.23 -7.92
N VAL A 44 0.87 -3.19 -7.16
CA VAL A 44 1.89 -2.22 -7.50
C VAL A 44 3.19 -2.57 -6.80
N MET A 45 4.21 -2.85 -7.58
CA MET A 45 5.58 -2.96 -7.08
C MET A 45 6.23 -1.59 -7.10
N ALA A 46 6.58 -1.09 -5.91
CA ALA A 46 7.26 0.18 -5.74
C ALA A 46 8.24 0.07 -4.56
N PRO A 47 9.55 0.19 -4.78
CA PRO A 47 10.54 0.13 -3.71
C PRO A 47 10.30 1.19 -2.62
N THR A 48 10.92 1.01 -1.47
CA THR A 48 10.94 2.04 -0.42
C THR A 48 11.53 3.34 -0.99
N GLY A 49 10.89 4.47 -0.69
CA GLY A 49 11.26 5.78 -1.27
C GLY A 49 10.59 6.12 -2.60
N ALA A 50 9.98 5.16 -3.32
CA ALA A 50 9.26 5.42 -4.56
C ALA A 50 7.95 6.21 -4.38
N GLY A 51 7.47 6.38 -3.14
CA GLY A 51 6.21 7.06 -2.86
C GLY A 51 4.98 6.17 -3.00
N LYS A 52 4.99 4.98 -2.41
CA LYS A 52 3.82 4.07 -2.37
C LYS A 52 2.57 4.77 -1.85
N SER A 53 2.70 5.51 -0.75
CA SER A 53 1.57 6.27 -0.16
C SER A 53 1.02 7.31 -1.13
N TYR A 54 1.89 8.00 -1.87
CA TYR A 54 1.48 8.92 -2.94
C TYR A 54 0.62 8.22 -3.99
N LEU A 55 1.09 7.07 -4.51
CA LEU A 55 0.36 6.30 -5.52
C LEU A 55 -1.00 5.84 -4.99
N GLY A 56 -1.04 5.33 -3.76
CA GLY A 56 -2.29 4.90 -3.13
C GLY A 56 -3.28 6.05 -2.92
N MET A 57 -2.82 7.19 -2.40
CA MET A 57 -3.67 8.36 -2.18
C MET A 57 -4.17 8.97 -3.50
N ARG A 58 -3.37 8.92 -4.57
CA ARG A 58 -3.81 9.35 -5.91
C ARG A 58 -4.94 8.46 -6.46
N VAL A 59 -4.85 7.14 -6.27
CA VAL A 59 -5.94 6.22 -6.65
C VAL A 59 -7.22 6.56 -5.88
N ILE A 60 -7.11 6.78 -4.58
CA ILE A 60 -8.24 7.16 -3.72
C ILE A 60 -8.84 8.49 -4.18
N HIS A 61 -8.02 9.52 -4.36
CA HIS A 61 -8.48 10.83 -4.85
C HIS A 61 -9.26 10.70 -6.16
N GLU A 62 -8.75 9.93 -7.12
CA GLU A 62 -9.45 9.72 -8.39
C GLU A 62 -10.80 9.02 -8.24
N ALA A 63 -10.93 8.10 -7.28
CA ALA A 63 -12.21 7.48 -6.95
C ALA A 63 -13.18 8.52 -6.35
N LEU A 64 -12.72 9.32 -5.39
CA LEU A 64 -13.52 10.33 -4.71
C LEU A 64 -14.02 11.42 -5.65
N VAL A 65 -13.17 11.93 -6.55
CA VAL A 65 -13.56 12.91 -7.59
C VAL A 65 -14.64 12.36 -8.52
N ARG A 66 -14.71 11.05 -8.70
CA ARG A 66 -15.78 10.38 -9.45
C ARG A 66 -17.01 10.03 -8.60
N GLY A 67 -17.11 10.56 -7.38
CA GLY A 67 -18.21 10.30 -6.46
C GLY A 67 -18.18 8.89 -5.83
N ARG A 68 -17.09 8.14 -6.01
CA ARG A 68 -16.92 6.78 -5.47
C ARG A 68 -16.40 6.78 -4.06
N SER A 69 -16.72 5.73 -3.31
CA SER A 69 -16.18 5.51 -1.97
C SER A 69 -14.85 4.75 -2.03
N ALA A 70 -13.96 5.03 -1.08
CA ALA A 70 -12.64 4.42 -1.06
C ALA A 70 -12.16 4.11 0.35
N MET A 71 -11.25 3.14 0.46
CA MET A 71 -10.59 2.79 1.72
C MET A 71 -9.10 2.61 1.52
N PHE A 72 -8.33 3.11 2.51
CA PHE A 72 -6.91 2.78 2.66
C PHE A 72 -6.73 1.83 3.85
N VAL A 73 -6.16 0.67 3.59
CA VAL A 73 -5.93 -0.36 4.61
C VAL A 73 -4.45 -0.37 4.98
N CYS A 74 -4.17 0.06 6.22
CA CYS A 74 -2.83 0.02 6.79
C CYS A 74 -2.49 -1.39 7.26
N ASP A 75 -1.22 -1.76 7.19
CA ASP A 75 -0.71 -3.01 7.72
C ASP A 75 -0.96 -3.10 9.25
N ARG A 76 -0.67 -2.02 9.99
CA ARG A 76 -0.76 -1.97 11.46
C ARG A 76 -1.57 -0.77 11.95
N THR A 77 -2.16 -0.93 13.14
CA THR A 77 -2.91 0.14 13.81
C THR A 77 -2.05 1.37 14.12
N THR A 78 -0.76 1.20 14.36
CA THR A 78 0.19 2.28 14.63
C THR A 78 0.40 3.21 13.42
N LEU A 79 0.11 2.74 12.21
CA LEU A 79 0.27 3.51 10.96
C LEU A 79 -0.96 4.37 10.62
N ILE A 80 -2.08 4.19 11.33
CA ILE A 80 -3.34 4.89 11.01
C ILE A 80 -3.15 6.41 11.09
N ASN A 81 -2.56 6.93 12.17
CA ASN A 81 -2.35 8.36 12.36
C ASN A 81 -1.44 8.94 11.27
N GLN A 82 -0.32 8.26 10.99
CA GLN A 82 0.60 8.68 9.94
C GLN A 82 -0.08 8.69 8.56
N THR A 83 -0.89 7.69 8.26
CA THR A 83 -1.65 7.62 7.01
C THR A 83 -2.70 8.74 6.95
N SER A 84 -3.36 9.04 8.06
CA SER A 84 -4.32 10.14 8.19
C SER A 84 -3.65 11.50 7.96
N GLU A 85 -2.47 11.74 8.53
CA GLU A 85 -1.69 12.96 8.32
C GLU A 85 -1.26 13.12 6.85
N VAL A 86 -0.83 12.02 6.21
CA VAL A 86 -0.51 12.02 4.77
C VAL A 86 -1.74 12.35 3.92
N ALA A 87 -2.91 11.81 4.28
CA ALA A 87 -4.16 12.15 3.60
C ALA A 87 -4.50 13.63 3.74
N ASP A 88 -4.34 14.21 4.95
CA ASP A 88 -4.54 15.63 5.19
C ASP A 88 -3.58 16.51 4.37
N GLN A 89 -2.30 16.15 4.30
CA GLN A 89 -1.29 16.85 3.51
C GLN A 89 -1.66 16.92 2.02
N TYR A 90 -2.30 15.88 1.51
CA TYR A 90 -2.76 15.82 0.12
C TYR A 90 -4.16 16.43 -0.10
N GLY A 91 -4.75 17.06 0.93
CA GLY A 91 -6.07 17.68 0.83
C GLY A 91 -7.23 16.69 0.89
N LEU A 92 -7.00 15.46 1.34
CA LEU A 92 -8.03 14.43 1.55
C LEU A 92 -8.52 14.41 3.00
N SER A 93 -8.72 15.59 3.59
CA SER A 93 -9.03 15.77 5.01
C SER A 93 -10.44 15.30 5.42
N ALA A 94 -11.37 15.16 4.47
CA ALA A 94 -12.72 14.64 4.73
C ALA A 94 -12.74 13.12 4.75
N HIS A 95 -11.86 12.48 5.58
CA HIS A 95 -11.83 11.03 5.75
C HIS A 95 -12.24 10.62 7.16
N GLY A 96 -12.83 9.44 7.25
CA GLY A 96 -13.12 8.76 8.50
C GLY A 96 -12.06 7.73 8.87
N ILE A 97 -11.93 7.43 10.16
CA ILE A 97 -11.04 6.38 10.66
C ILE A 97 -11.87 5.28 11.33
N ILE A 98 -11.68 4.04 10.89
CA ILE A 98 -12.32 2.86 11.50
C ILE A 98 -11.42 2.33 12.59
N GLN A 99 -11.47 2.96 13.76
CA GLN A 99 -10.77 2.52 14.98
C GLN A 99 -11.62 2.88 16.21
N ALA A 100 -11.55 2.03 17.28
CA ALA A 100 -12.24 2.35 18.52
C ALA A 100 -11.64 3.62 19.14
N ASN A 101 -12.50 4.51 19.62
CA ASN A 101 -12.14 5.71 20.37
C ASN A 101 -11.20 6.68 19.62
N HIS A 102 -11.10 6.57 18.31
CA HIS A 102 -10.38 7.57 17.54
C HIS A 102 -11.25 8.83 17.38
N TRP A 103 -10.67 10.02 17.57
CA TRP A 103 -11.41 11.28 17.50
C TRP A 103 -12.02 11.57 16.10
N ARG A 104 -11.44 10.97 15.04
CA ARG A 104 -11.88 11.10 13.64
C ARG A 104 -12.76 9.93 13.18
N VAL A 105 -13.49 9.29 14.10
CA VAL A 105 -14.44 8.25 13.72
C VAL A 105 -15.64 8.86 13.00
N ASP A 106 -15.69 8.66 11.69
CA ASP A 106 -16.85 9.03 10.85
C ASP A 106 -17.10 7.91 9.85
N ARG A 107 -18.16 7.14 10.08
CA ARG A 107 -18.53 6.02 9.21
C ARG A 107 -19.27 6.45 7.95
N SER A 108 -19.70 7.70 7.87
CA SER A 108 -20.39 8.26 6.70
C SER A 108 -19.41 8.82 5.66
N ALA A 109 -18.15 9.07 6.05
CA ALA A 109 -17.14 9.58 5.16
C ALA A 109 -16.90 8.62 3.98
N LYS A 110 -16.89 9.14 2.77
CA LYS A 110 -16.62 8.36 1.55
C LYS A 110 -15.21 7.79 1.50
N PHE A 111 -14.26 8.39 2.19
CA PHE A 111 -12.92 7.88 2.35
C PHE A 111 -12.70 7.39 3.78
N GLN A 112 -12.29 6.12 3.91
CA GLN A 112 -12.04 5.47 5.19
C GLN A 112 -10.59 5.03 5.30
N ILE A 113 -10.00 5.17 6.48
CA ILE A 113 -8.68 4.61 6.83
C ILE A 113 -8.87 3.60 7.94
N ALA A 114 -8.30 2.41 7.80
CA ALA A 114 -8.39 1.34 8.79
C ALA A 114 -7.13 0.48 8.79
N SER A 115 -6.90 -0.27 9.87
CA SER A 115 -5.90 -1.35 9.87
C SER A 115 -6.55 -2.71 9.59
N CYS A 116 -5.75 -3.64 9.06
CA CYS A 116 -6.18 -5.03 8.86
C CYS A 116 -6.75 -5.65 10.14
N GLN A 117 -6.13 -5.40 11.30
CA GLN A 117 -6.57 -5.94 12.59
C GLN A 117 -7.94 -5.37 13.01
N THR A 118 -8.19 -4.10 12.72
CA THR A 118 -9.48 -3.47 13.02
C THR A 118 -10.57 -4.04 12.13
N LEU A 119 -10.32 -4.17 10.84
CA LEU A 119 -11.28 -4.72 9.88
C LEU A 119 -11.61 -6.18 10.16
N ALA A 120 -10.65 -6.99 10.59
CA ALA A 120 -10.89 -8.37 11.02
C ALA A 120 -11.90 -8.48 12.16
N ARG A 121 -11.98 -7.49 13.05
CA ARG A 121 -12.85 -7.48 14.22
C ARG A 121 -14.19 -6.77 13.98
N ARG A 122 -14.21 -5.75 13.13
CA ARG A 122 -15.35 -4.82 12.95
C ARG A 122 -16.10 -5.01 11.64
N GLY A 123 -15.57 -5.85 10.75
CA GLY A 123 -16.07 -6.05 9.41
C GLY A 123 -15.57 -4.96 8.43
N TRP A 124 -15.80 -5.22 7.17
CA TRP A 124 -15.41 -4.37 6.05
C TRP A 124 -16.62 -3.51 5.64
N PRO A 125 -16.48 -2.20 5.49
CA PRO A 125 -17.49 -1.39 4.84
C PRO A 125 -17.56 -1.72 3.36
N ASP A 126 -18.73 -1.50 2.76
CA ASP A 126 -18.91 -1.58 1.32
C ASP A 126 -18.33 -0.30 0.68
N VAL A 127 -17.28 -0.46 -0.13
CA VAL A 127 -16.60 0.64 -0.81
C VAL A 127 -16.29 0.24 -2.25
N ASP A 128 -16.13 1.23 -3.12
CA ASP A 128 -15.82 1.00 -4.54
C ASP A 128 -14.34 0.69 -4.80
N VAL A 129 -13.42 1.25 -3.99
CA VAL A 129 -11.97 1.11 -4.17
C VAL A 129 -11.30 0.82 -2.84
N ILE A 130 -10.40 -0.16 -2.82
CA ILE A 130 -9.58 -0.52 -1.66
C ILE A 130 -8.11 -0.44 -2.05
N VAL A 131 -7.34 0.33 -1.30
CA VAL A 131 -5.87 0.34 -1.36
C VAL A 131 -5.34 -0.39 -0.14
N ILE A 132 -4.49 -1.39 -0.34
CA ILE A 132 -3.90 -2.21 0.74
C ILE A 132 -2.40 -1.96 0.76
N ASP A 133 -1.92 -1.40 1.86
CA ASP A 133 -0.49 -1.19 2.06
C ASP A 133 0.19 -2.48 2.53
N GLU A 134 1.45 -2.65 2.17
CA GLU A 134 2.29 -3.84 2.44
C GLU A 134 1.57 -5.17 2.11
N ALA A 135 0.95 -5.22 0.92
CA ALA A 135 0.12 -6.35 0.48
C ALA A 135 0.86 -7.70 0.43
N HIS A 136 2.19 -7.73 0.51
CA HIS A 136 2.98 -8.97 0.60
C HIS A 136 2.77 -9.73 1.92
N THR A 137 2.27 -9.07 2.99
CA THR A 137 2.04 -9.71 4.29
C THR A 137 0.86 -10.69 4.30
N GLN A 138 -0.05 -10.60 3.34
CA GLN A 138 -1.16 -11.53 3.09
C GLN A 138 -1.97 -11.91 4.35
N TYR A 139 -2.37 -10.94 5.16
CA TYR A 139 -3.27 -11.22 6.27
C TYR A 139 -4.59 -11.82 5.79
N LYS A 140 -4.99 -12.94 6.39
CA LYS A 140 -6.21 -13.67 6.05
C LYS A 140 -7.45 -12.74 6.00
N ALA A 141 -7.52 -11.76 6.88
CA ALA A 141 -8.63 -10.82 6.95
C ALA A 141 -8.89 -10.08 5.63
N TRP A 142 -7.84 -9.62 4.93
CA TRP A 142 -8.02 -8.93 3.66
C TRP A 142 -7.99 -9.87 2.46
N THR A 143 -7.22 -10.97 2.52
CA THR A 143 -7.17 -11.93 1.41
C THR A 143 -8.52 -12.59 1.17
N ASP A 144 -9.23 -12.98 2.24
CA ASP A 144 -10.57 -13.52 2.14
C ASP A 144 -11.56 -12.46 1.61
N HIS A 145 -11.45 -11.21 2.07
CA HIS A 145 -12.33 -10.13 1.62
C HIS A 145 -12.14 -9.81 0.12
N VAL A 146 -10.91 -9.78 -0.36
CA VAL A 146 -10.62 -9.53 -1.79
C VAL A 146 -11.27 -10.55 -2.71
N GLN A 147 -11.46 -11.79 -2.27
CA GLN A 147 -12.11 -12.83 -3.08
C GLN A 147 -13.62 -12.58 -3.24
N THR A 148 -14.26 -11.92 -2.29
CA THR A 148 -15.72 -11.75 -2.23
C THR A 148 -16.19 -10.34 -2.59
N THR A 149 -15.36 -9.32 -2.38
CA THR A 149 -15.72 -7.92 -2.67
C THR A 149 -15.85 -7.65 -4.17
N ARG A 150 -16.68 -6.66 -4.52
CA ARG A 150 -16.77 -6.09 -5.89
C ARG A 150 -15.86 -4.91 -6.10
N ALA A 151 -15.23 -4.39 -5.04
CA ALA A 151 -14.34 -3.24 -5.10
C ALA A 151 -13.14 -3.48 -6.04
N VAL A 152 -12.64 -2.42 -6.65
CA VAL A 152 -11.30 -2.43 -7.27
C VAL A 152 -10.28 -2.45 -6.14
N VAL A 153 -9.34 -3.39 -6.19
CA VAL A 153 -8.33 -3.57 -5.14
C VAL A 153 -6.94 -3.28 -5.69
N ILE A 154 -6.24 -2.36 -5.06
CA ILE A 154 -4.84 -2.03 -5.40
C ILE A 154 -3.97 -2.38 -4.21
N GLY A 155 -3.16 -3.42 -4.34
CA GLY A 155 -2.11 -3.75 -3.37
C GLY A 155 -0.85 -2.95 -3.64
N LEU A 156 -0.22 -2.43 -2.59
CA LEU A 156 1.08 -1.77 -2.65
C LEU A 156 2.12 -2.65 -1.97
N SER A 157 3.26 -2.86 -2.59
CA SER A 157 4.35 -3.64 -1.98
C SER A 157 5.71 -3.22 -2.53
N ALA A 158 6.73 -3.22 -1.67
CA ALA A 158 8.12 -3.11 -2.11
C ALA A 158 8.68 -4.45 -2.59
N THR A 159 8.15 -5.57 -2.05
CA THR A 159 8.64 -6.93 -2.26
C THR A 159 7.49 -7.87 -2.64
N PRO A 160 6.95 -7.79 -3.88
CA PRO A 160 5.75 -8.54 -4.29
C PRO A 160 6.05 -10.02 -4.63
N PHE A 161 7.01 -10.63 -3.96
CA PHE A 161 7.50 -11.98 -4.28
C PHE A 161 6.99 -13.06 -3.32
N SER A 162 6.06 -12.71 -2.41
CA SER A 162 5.47 -13.68 -1.49
C SER A 162 4.60 -14.71 -2.22
N PRO A 163 4.73 -16.02 -1.92
CA PRO A 163 3.91 -17.07 -2.51
C PRO A 163 2.41 -16.80 -2.31
N GLY A 164 1.60 -17.03 -3.34
CA GLY A 164 0.14 -16.85 -3.26
C GLY A 164 -0.39 -15.51 -3.78
N LEU A 165 0.42 -14.47 -3.91
CA LEU A 165 -0.03 -13.16 -4.42
C LEU A 165 -0.65 -13.25 -5.81
N GLY A 166 -0.12 -14.10 -6.69
CA GLY A 166 -0.69 -14.33 -8.04
C GLY A 166 -2.07 -15.00 -8.06
N LYS A 167 -2.54 -15.57 -6.93
CA LYS A 167 -3.91 -16.06 -6.78
C LYS A 167 -4.90 -14.94 -6.42
N ILE A 168 -4.38 -13.83 -5.91
CA ILE A 168 -5.17 -12.68 -5.43
C ILE A 168 -5.17 -11.58 -6.48
N PHE A 169 -3.99 -11.22 -6.98
CA PHE A 169 -3.80 -10.15 -7.93
C PHE A 169 -3.62 -10.70 -9.35
N SER A 170 -4.48 -10.30 -10.27
CA SER A 170 -4.47 -10.73 -11.68
C SER A 170 -3.55 -9.89 -12.57
N ASN A 171 -3.03 -8.78 -12.04
CA ASN A 171 -2.11 -7.90 -12.74
C ASN A 171 -1.07 -7.34 -11.77
N ILE A 172 0.16 -7.11 -12.28
CA ILE A 172 1.23 -6.45 -11.55
C ILE A 172 1.71 -5.24 -12.33
N VAL A 173 1.80 -4.11 -11.66
CA VAL A 173 2.35 -2.85 -12.18
C VAL A 173 3.69 -2.59 -11.53
N ASN A 174 4.76 -2.63 -12.30
CA ASN A 174 6.08 -2.23 -11.84
C ASN A 174 6.23 -0.71 -11.98
N ALA A 175 6.10 0.02 -10.87
CA ALA A 175 6.20 1.48 -10.89
C ALA A 175 7.63 1.94 -11.17
N ALA A 176 8.61 1.39 -10.47
CA ALA A 176 10.03 1.66 -10.66
C ALA A 176 10.88 0.56 -10.01
N THR A 177 12.09 0.37 -10.48
CA THR A 177 13.10 -0.46 -9.82
C THR A 177 13.99 0.39 -8.91
N MET A 178 14.77 -0.27 -8.04
CA MET A 178 15.81 0.42 -7.24
C MET A 178 16.81 1.17 -8.13
N HIS A 179 17.15 0.57 -9.27
CA HIS A 179 18.05 1.18 -10.27
C HIS A 179 17.46 2.48 -10.82
N ASP A 180 16.20 2.44 -11.30
CA ASP A 180 15.51 3.62 -11.85
C ASP A 180 15.46 4.76 -10.82
N LEU A 181 15.20 4.44 -9.55
CA LEU A 181 15.15 5.44 -8.49
C LEU A 181 16.53 6.03 -8.15
N THR A 182 17.57 5.24 -8.28
CA THR A 182 18.95 5.70 -8.07
C THR A 182 19.40 6.60 -9.23
N GLU A 183 19.12 6.22 -10.47
CA GLU A 183 19.41 7.05 -11.66
C GLU A 183 18.64 8.38 -11.63
N ALA A 184 17.38 8.33 -11.17
CA ALA A 184 16.56 9.54 -11.00
C ALA A 184 16.96 10.41 -9.79
N GLY A 185 18.01 10.04 -9.03
CA GLY A 185 18.44 10.77 -7.84
C GLY A 185 17.46 10.75 -6.67
N VAL A 186 16.48 9.83 -6.71
CA VAL A 186 15.49 9.63 -5.61
C VAL A 186 16.12 8.83 -4.48
N LEU A 187 16.98 7.88 -4.82
CA LEU A 187 17.75 7.09 -3.87
C LEU A 187 19.25 7.34 -4.08
N VAL A 188 20.01 7.26 -3.00
CA VAL A 188 21.47 7.28 -3.06
C VAL A 188 22.00 5.91 -3.48
N PRO A 189 23.10 5.84 -4.26
CA PRO A 189 23.74 4.57 -4.58
C PRO A 189 24.16 3.84 -3.30
N MET A 190 23.72 2.59 -3.15
CA MET A 190 24.12 1.74 -2.05
C MET A 190 25.47 1.11 -2.35
N LYS A 191 26.45 1.29 -1.46
CA LYS A 191 27.72 0.58 -1.50
C LYS A 191 27.72 -0.43 -0.39
N VAL A 192 27.84 -1.70 -0.74
CA VAL A 192 27.97 -2.79 0.23
C VAL A 192 29.45 -3.09 0.39
N TYR A 193 29.93 -2.98 1.62
CA TYR A 193 31.30 -3.37 2.02
C TYR A 193 31.19 -4.67 2.80
N SER A 194 31.95 -5.68 2.37
CA SER A 194 32.10 -6.94 3.11
C SER A 194 33.59 -7.23 3.24
N CYS A 195 34.05 -7.48 4.45
CA CYS A 195 35.47 -7.76 4.69
C CYS A 195 35.84 -9.16 4.20
N THR A 196 34.98 -10.15 4.44
CA THR A 196 35.18 -11.55 4.05
C THR A 196 33.83 -12.23 3.81
N LYS A 197 33.84 -13.30 3.00
CA LYS A 197 32.68 -14.20 2.94
C LYS A 197 32.71 -15.12 4.14
N VAL A 198 31.74 -15.01 5.00
CA VAL A 198 31.53 -15.96 6.11
C VAL A 198 31.17 -17.33 5.50
N ASP A 199 31.93 -18.38 5.85
CA ASP A 199 31.62 -19.74 5.42
C ASP A 199 30.54 -20.32 6.32
N MET A 200 29.31 -20.31 5.85
CA MET A 200 28.15 -20.85 6.56
C MET A 200 27.90 -22.34 6.29
N ARG A 201 28.78 -23.05 5.59
CA ARG A 201 28.62 -24.49 5.34
C ARG A 201 28.62 -25.27 6.65
N GLY A 202 27.59 -26.10 6.85
CA GLY A 202 27.42 -26.87 8.09
C GLY A 202 26.92 -26.06 9.30
N ALA A 203 26.60 -24.78 9.13
CA ALA A 203 25.98 -23.97 10.19
C ALA A 203 24.53 -24.43 10.44
N GLU A 204 24.10 -24.36 11.70
CA GLU A 204 22.78 -24.79 12.13
C GLU A 204 21.67 -23.94 11.48
N VAL A 205 20.68 -24.60 10.87
CA VAL A 205 19.52 -23.98 10.23
C VAL A 205 18.25 -24.37 10.95
N LYS A 206 17.41 -23.41 11.32
CA LYS A 206 16.10 -23.62 11.93
C LYS A 206 15.05 -22.81 11.18
N GLY A 207 14.00 -23.49 10.67
CA GLY A 207 12.94 -22.84 9.92
C GLY A 207 13.35 -22.27 8.56
N GLY A 208 14.48 -22.72 7.99
CA GLY A 208 15.01 -22.21 6.71
C GLY A 208 15.99 -21.03 6.84
N GLU A 209 16.26 -20.59 8.06
CA GLU A 209 17.23 -19.52 8.38
C GLU A 209 18.33 -20.02 9.29
N TRP A 210 19.52 -19.45 9.22
CA TRP A 210 20.59 -19.75 10.17
C TRP A 210 20.19 -19.27 11.57
N THR A 211 20.55 -20.07 12.58
CA THR A 211 20.34 -19.65 13.98
C THR A 211 21.27 -18.48 14.34
N ASP A 212 20.80 -17.59 15.23
CA ASP A 212 21.60 -16.45 15.72
C ASP A 212 22.97 -16.91 16.25
N ARG A 213 22.99 -18.05 16.98
CA ARG A 213 24.19 -18.64 17.49
C ARG A 213 25.15 -19.08 16.38
N ALA A 214 24.66 -19.72 15.32
CA ALA A 214 25.49 -20.15 14.21
C ALA A 214 26.04 -18.97 13.41
N ALA A 215 25.25 -17.88 13.26
CA ALA A 215 25.69 -16.65 12.62
C ALA A 215 26.76 -15.93 13.46
N GLU A 216 26.63 -15.94 14.78
CA GLU A 216 27.57 -15.32 15.71
C GLU A 216 28.89 -16.08 15.78
N GLU A 217 28.86 -17.42 15.92
CA GLU A 217 30.04 -18.31 15.93
C GLU A 217 30.86 -18.15 14.64
N ARG A 218 30.18 -18.16 13.47
CA ARG A 218 30.87 -18.00 12.18
C ARG A 218 31.34 -16.58 11.91
N GLY A 219 30.63 -15.57 12.45
CA GLY A 219 31.04 -14.17 12.35
C GLY A 219 32.29 -13.83 13.16
N MET A 220 32.58 -14.58 14.25
CA MET A 220 33.77 -14.41 15.07
C MET A 220 35.03 -15.11 14.50
N GLU A 221 34.87 -15.96 13.50
CA GLU A 221 35.99 -16.65 12.81
C GLU A 221 36.68 -15.75 11.74
N ILE A 222 36.24 -14.47 11.61
CA ILE A 222 36.79 -13.48 10.66
C ILE A 222 37.72 -12.52 11.39
#